data_780c688bcda854e6dac03b71550a195c
#
_entry.id   780c688bcda854e6dac03b71550a195c
#
_cell.length_a   1.000
_cell.length_b   1.000
_cell.length_c   1.000
_cell.angle_alpha   90.00
_cell.angle_beta   90.00
_cell.angle_gamma   90.00
#
_symmetry.space_group_name_H-M   'P 1'
#
loop_
_entity.id
_entity.type
_entity.pdbx_description
1 polymer ?
#
loop_
_entity_poly.entity_id
_entity_poly.type
_entity_poly.pdbx_seq_one_letter_code
_entity_poly.pdbx_strand_id
1 'polypeptide(L)'
;MKSRLAPDTFRIPVEEIKNGFYSDSYFLRTSEILNKDQHHPRIVMQVFQRQHALLCGIDEAIAIIKKCAHNPEKLIIKALYDGDNIEPWETVLTIEGDLADFSHLETVYLGALSRQTKIATNVRQVVTAANGKPILFFPSRFDHHSVQLIDGYAAYIGGVYGVSTPANGISWGAQALGTIPHALIAAYYGDTVRATKAFDQHIDPTVNRVALVDFDNDCVATSLAVAHELGDKLWA
;
A
#
# COMPACT_ATOMS: atom_id res chain seq x y z
N MET A 1 17.95 11.39 -7.27
CA MET A 1 17.04 11.12 -8.41
C MET A 1 16.01 10.12 -7.95
N LYS A 2 14.72 10.37 -8.21
CA LYS A 2 13.68 9.34 -7.98
C LYS A 2 13.94 8.18 -8.93
N SER A 3 13.94 6.94 -8.43
CA SER A 3 14.10 5.72 -9.24
C SER A 3 12.77 4.96 -9.26
N ARG A 4 12.51 4.25 -10.36
CA ARG A 4 11.35 3.36 -10.46
C ARG A 4 11.65 2.01 -9.82
N LEU A 5 10.61 1.41 -9.25
CA LEU A 5 10.69 0.01 -8.82
C LEU A 5 10.73 -0.91 -10.04
N ALA A 6 11.49 -2.00 -9.92
CA ALA A 6 11.52 -3.01 -10.98
C ALA A 6 10.15 -3.68 -11.14
N PRO A 7 9.71 -4.00 -12.37
CA PRO A 7 8.41 -4.66 -12.59
C PRO A 7 8.21 -5.97 -11.81
N ASP A 8 9.30 -6.67 -11.50
CA ASP A 8 9.25 -7.95 -10.76
C ASP A 8 9.04 -7.76 -9.25
N THR A 9 9.07 -6.54 -8.75
CA THR A 9 8.68 -6.21 -7.38
C THR A 9 7.19 -6.48 -7.13
N PHE A 10 6.36 -6.40 -8.18
CA PHE A 10 4.91 -6.49 -8.09
C PHE A 10 4.42 -7.91 -8.35
N ARG A 11 3.50 -8.40 -7.50
CA ARG A 11 2.81 -9.70 -7.67
C ARG A 11 1.63 -9.53 -8.62
N ILE A 12 1.90 -9.55 -9.92
CA ILE A 12 0.89 -9.35 -10.96
C ILE A 12 0.45 -10.72 -11.47
N PRO A 13 -0.86 -11.03 -11.45
CA PRO A 13 -1.42 -12.24 -12.06
C PRO A 13 -1.49 -12.07 -13.59
N VAL A 14 -0.33 -12.21 -14.24
CA VAL A 14 -0.12 -11.81 -15.65
C VAL A 14 -1.08 -12.50 -16.60
N GLU A 15 -1.24 -13.82 -16.46
CA GLU A 15 -2.08 -14.61 -17.37
C GLU A 15 -3.56 -14.23 -17.25
N GLU A 16 -4.03 -14.03 -16.03
CA GLU A 16 -5.42 -13.62 -15.77
C GLU A 16 -5.70 -12.22 -16.33
N ILE A 17 -4.76 -11.29 -16.15
CA ILE A 17 -4.90 -9.93 -16.68
C ILE A 17 -4.86 -9.93 -18.20
N LYS A 18 -3.93 -10.64 -18.83
CA LYS A 18 -3.84 -10.79 -20.30
C LYS A 18 -5.11 -11.36 -20.89
N ASN A 19 -5.70 -12.35 -20.23
CA ASN A 19 -6.94 -12.99 -20.65
C ASN A 19 -8.19 -12.16 -20.33
N GLY A 20 -8.03 -10.96 -19.74
CA GLY A 20 -9.13 -10.04 -19.46
C GLY A 20 -10.00 -10.41 -18.26
N PHE A 21 -9.54 -11.32 -17.39
CA PHE A 21 -10.32 -11.77 -16.23
C PHE A 21 -10.72 -10.62 -15.28
N TYR A 22 -9.85 -9.60 -15.18
CA TYR A 22 -10.07 -8.41 -14.35
C TYR A 22 -10.52 -7.17 -15.16
N SER A 23 -10.81 -7.33 -16.45
CA SER A 23 -11.16 -6.20 -17.33
C SER A 23 -12.66 -5.99 -17.40
N ASP A 24 -13.12 -4.75 -17.42
CA ASP A 24 -14.48 -4.45 -17.78
C ASP A 24 -14.78 -4.97 -19.20
N SER A 25 -15.91 -5.64 -19.36
CA SER A 25 -16.22 -6.38 -20.59
C SER A 25 -16.31 -5.49 -21.84
N TYR A 26 -16.57 -4.20 -21.70
CA TYR A 26 -16.58 -3.27 -22.84
C TYR A 26 -15.19 -3.00 -23.40
N PHE A 27 -14.13 -3.06 -22.59
CA PHE A 27 -12.75 -2.97 -23.07
C PHE A 27 -12.31 -4.23 -23.85
N LEU A 28 -12.76 -5.40 -23.43
CA LEU A 28 -12.54 -6.65 -24.17
C LEU A 28 -13.25 -6.59 -25.53
N ARG A 29 -14.50 -6.12 -25.57
CA ARG A 29 -15.23 -5.91 -26.83
C ARG A 29 -14.56 -4.88 -27.72
N THR A 30 -13.98 -3.81 -27.14
CA THR A 30 -13.23 -2.81 -27.92
C THR A 30 -12.06 -3.46 -28.64
N SER A 31 -11.25 -4.25 -27.94
CA SER A 31 -10.13 -4.99 -28.55
C SER A 31 -10.60 -5.97 -29.62
N GLU A 32 -11.70 -6.71 -29.36
CA GLU A 32 -12.29 -7.65 -30.31
C GLU A 32 -12.76 -6.95 -31.60
N ILE A 33 -13.47 -5.81 -31.47
CA ILE A 33 -13.96 -5.02 -32.59
C ILE A 33 -12.78 -4.52 -33.45
N LEU A 34 -11.79 -3.90 -32.82
CA LEU A 34 -10.64 -3.36 -33.53
C LEU A 34 -9.88 -4.45 -34.32
N ASN A 35 -9.68 -5.61 -33.71
CA ASN A 35 -9.01 -6.73 -34.37
C ASN A 35 -9.85 -7.32 -35.52
N LYS A 36 -11.17 -7.48 -35.36
CA LYS A 36 -12.04 -8.02 -36.43
C LYS A 36 -12.18 -7.05 -37.60
N ASP A 37 -12.22 -5.77 -37.31
CA ASP A 37 -12.29 -4.69 -38.32
C ASP A 37 -10.93 -4.40 -38.98
N GLN A 38 -9.86 -5.01 -38.49
CA GLN A 38 -8.48 -4.73 -38.88
C GLN A 38 -8.12 -3.24 -38.78
N HIS A 39 -8.73 -2.58 -37.80
CA HIS A 39 -8.55 -1.16 -37.53
C HIS A 39 -7.62 -0.95 -36.35
N HIS A 40 -6.38 -0.52 -36.63
CA HIS A 40 -5.28 -0.41 -35.69
C HIS A 40 -4.83 1.06 -35.50
N PRO A 41 -5.65 1.92 -34.90
CA PRO A 41 -5.30 3.33 -34.73
C PRO A 41 -4.24 3.49 -33.67
N ARG A 42 -3.22 4.30 -33.98
CA ARG A 42 -2.29 4.78 -32.97
C ARG A 42 -2.93 5.92 -32.21
N ILE A 43 -3.17 5.74 -30.91
CA ILE A 43 -3.77 6.73 -30.03
C ILE A 43 -2.86 7.06 -28.86
N VAL A 44 -3.17 8.17 -28.17
CA VAL A 44 -2.56 8.53 -26.89
C VAL A 44 -3.65 8.57 -25.85
N MET A 45 -3.62 7.64 -24.92
CA MET A 45 -4.44 7.66 -23.71
C MET A 45 -3.72 8.45 -22.63
N GLN A 46 -4.49 9.27 -21.85
CA GLN A 46 -3.95 9.98 -20.71
C GLN A 46 -4.73 9.65 -19.45
N VAL A 47 -4.02 9.59 -18.34
CA VAL A 47 -4.58 9.42 -16.99
C VAL A 47 -4.33 10.71 -16.21
N PHE A 48 -5.36 11.19 -15.52
CA PHE A 48 -5.32 12.39 -14.67
C PHE A 48 -6.19 12.20 -13.43
N GLN A 49 -6.00 13.08 -12.45
CA GLN A 49 -6.78 13.14 -11.21
C GLN A 49 -7.53 14.47 -11.15
N ARG A 50 -8.72 14.49 -10.51
CA ARG A 50 -9.57 15.69 -10.39
C ARG A 50 -9.31 16.51 -9.12
N GLN A 51 -8.48 16.02 -8.22
CA GLN A 51 -8.18 16.63 -6.92
C GLN A 51 -6.67 16.63 -6.69
N HIS A 52 -6.19 17.50 -5.82
CA HIS A 52 -4.82 17.40 -5.32
C HIS A 52 -4.61 16.05 -4.65
N ALA A 53 -3.51 15.40 -4.96
CA ALA A 53 -3.18 14.10 -4.38
C ALA A 53 -1.67 13.88 -4.32
N LEU A 54 -1.29 12.89 -3.52
CA LEU A 54 0.04 12.31 -3.53
C LEU A 54 -0.01 11.06 -4.42
N LEU A 55 0.61 11.13 -5.58
CA LEU A 55 0.57 10.05 -6.57
C LEU A 55 1.24 8.79 -6.04
N CYS A 56 0.58 7.64 -6.21
CA CYS A 56 1.13 6.34 -5.88
C CYS A 56 0.52 5.24 -6.75
N GLY A 57 1.29 4.21 -7.05
CA GLY A 57 0.88 3.09 -7.90
C GLY A 57 1.29 3.23 -9.37
N ILE A 58 2.07 4.27 -9.72
CA ILE A 58 2.57 4.47 -11.09
C ILE A 58 3.51 3.34 -11.51
N ASP A 59 4.41 2.92 -10.64
CA ASP A 59 5.36 1.87 -10.97
C ASP A 59 4.66 0.52 -11.18
N GLU A 60 3.62 0.21 -10.40
CA GLU A 60 2.77 -0.96 -10.61
C GLU A 60 1.98 -0.85 -11.92
N ALA A 61 1.37 0.30 -12.21
CA ALA A 61 0.66 0.55 -13.46
C ALA A 61 1.55 0.33 -14.68
N ILE A 62 2.79 0.84 -14.67
CA ILE A 62 3.77 0.61 -15.71
C ILE A 62 4.14 -0.88 -15.82
N ALA A 63 4.30 -1.57 -14.69
CA ALA A 63 4.60 -3.00 -14.67
C ALA A 63 3.45 -3.83 -15.27
N ILE A 64 2.19 -3.50 -14.95
CA ILE A 64 1.00 -4.10 -15.55
C ILE A 64 1.02 -3.93 -17.07
N ILE A 65 1.20 -2.70 -17.56
CA ILE A 65 1.23 -2.41 -19.01
C ILE A 65 2.35 -3.19 -19.69
N LYS A 66 3.56 -3.16 -19.14
CA LYS A 66 4.72 -3.83 -19.72
C LYS A 66 4.63 -5.35 -19.74
N LYS A 67 3.97 -5.96 -18.72
CA LYS A 67 3.85 -7.42 -18.62
C LYS A 67 2.60 -7.97 -19.29
N CYS A 68 1.54 -7.17 -19.40
CA CYS A 68 0.23 -7.67 -19.80
C CYS A 68 -0.31 -7.13 -21.12
N ALA A 69 0.29 -6.09 -21.73
CA ALA A 69 -0.06 -5.67 -23.08
C ALA A 69 0.30 -6.74 -24.12
N HIS A 70 -0.40 -6.76 -25.26
CA HIS A 70 -0.12 -7.73 -26.32
C HIS A 70 1.22 -7.47 -27.02
N ASN A 71 1.55 -6.19 -27.28
CA ASN A 71 2.82 -5.78 -27.90
C ASN A 71 3.47 -4.65 -27.08
N PRO A 72 3.94 -4.92 -25.84
CA PRO A 72 4.40 -3.88 -24.94
C PRO A 72 5.60 -3.08 -25.44
N GLU A 73 6.43 -3.68 -26.31
CA GLU A 73 7.60 -3.04 -26.93
C GLU A 73 7.24 -1.95 -27.95
N LYS A 74 5.99 -1.95 -28.45
CA LYS A 74 5.48 -0.93 -29.37
C LYS A 74 4.85 0.27 -28.66
N LEU A 75 4.66 0.18 -27.35
CA LEU A 75 4.03 1.22 -26.55
C LEU A 75 5.05 2.26 -26.07
N ILE A 76 4.69 3.53 -26.15
CA ILE A 76 5.44 4.62 -25.53
C ILE A 76 4.72 5.02 -24.24
N ILE A 77 5.39 4.82 -23.10
CA ILE A 77 4.85 5.12 -21.79
C ILE A 77 5.63 6.29 -21.19
N LYS A 78 4.93 7.38 -20.82
CA LYS A 78 5.50 8.50 -20.06
C LYS A 78 4.70 8.67 -18.80
N ALA A 79 5.36 8.85 -17.66
CA ALA A 79 4.69 8.93 -16.37
C ALA A 79 5.48 9.76 -15.35
N LEU A 80 4.77 10.36 -14.40
CA LEU A 80 5.30 10.91 -13.17
C LEU A 80 5.80 9.78 -12.25
N TYR A 81 6.27 10.11 -11.06
CA TYR A 81 6.82 9.14 -10.10
C TYR A 81 5.92 9.00 -8.88
N ASP A 82 5.95 7.82 -8.24
CA ASP A 82 5.37 7.65 -6.92
C ASP A 82 5.95 8.68 -5.94
N GLY A 83 5.07 9.29 -5.16
CA GLY A 83 5.42 10.38 -4.25
C GLY A 83 5.52 11.77 -4.89
N ASP A 84 5.09 11.94 -6.15
CA ASP A 84 4.86 13.28 -6.71
C ASP A 84 3.54 13.84 -6.18
N ASN A 85 3.54 15.13 -5.81
CA ASN A 85 2.30 15.86 -5.59
C ASN A 85 1.72 16.22 -6.95
N ILE A 86 0.44 15.99 -7.14
CA ILE A 86 -0.25 16.26 -8.40
C ILE A 86 -1.38 17.23 -8.22
N GLU A 87 -1.52 18.11 -9.20
CA GLU A 87 -2.58 19.11 -9.28
C GLU A 87 -3.83 18.52 -9.97
N PRO A 88 -5.03 19.12 -9.74
CA PRO A 88 -6.22 18.74 -10.50
C PRO A 88 -5.98 18.84 -12.01
N TRP A 89 -6.37 17.78 -12.73
CA TRP A 89 -6.26 17.66 -14.20
C TRP A 89 -4.82 17.51 -14.73
N GLU A 90 -3.83 17.41 -13.86
CA GLU A 90 -2.47 17.11 -14.28
C GLU A 90 -2.38 15.67 -14.84
N THR A 91 -1.75 15.53 -16.01
CA THR A 91 -1.53 14.23 -16.63
C THR A 91 -0.42 13.48 -15.90
N VAL A 92 -0.75 12.34 -15.30
CA VAL A 92 0.18 11.51 -14.52
C VAL A 92 0.79 10.36 -15.31
N LEU A 93 0.09 9.89 -16.34
CA LEU A 93 0.50 8.80 -17.22
C LEU A 93 -0.05 9.02 -18.62
N THR A 94 0.78 8.78 -19.64
CA THR A 94 0.33 8.62 -21.02
C THR A 94 0.79 7.27 -21.56
N ILE A 95 -0.08 6.64 -22.35
CA ILE A 95 0.19 5.41 -23.08
C ILE A 95 -0.10 5.68 -24.55
N GLU A 96 0.91 5.58 -25.40
CA GLU A 96 0.77 5.81 -26.83
C GLU A 96 1.06 4.51 -27.58
N GLY A 97 0.15 4.10 -28.44
CA GLY A 97 0.26 2.90 -29.27
C GLY A 97 -1.05 2.48 -29.92
N ASP A 98 -1.09 1.24 -30.44
CA ASP A 98 -2.32 0.62 -30.93
C ASP A 98 -3.26 0.33 -29.75
N LEU A 99 -4.48 0.84 -29.81
CA LEU A 99 -5.45 0.65 -28.72
C LEU A 99 -5.78 -0.82 -28.48
N ALA A 100 -5.79 -1.65 -29.52
CA ALA A 100 -6.06 -3.07 -29.39
C ALA A 100 -5.03 -3.80 -28.51
N ASP A 101 -3.80 -3.28 -28.42
CA ASP A 101 -2.73 -3.87 -27.62
C ASP A 101 -2.91 -3.68 -26.10
N PHE A 102 -3.63 -2.65 -25.66
CA PHE A 102 -3.68 -2.30 -24.22
C PHE A 102 -5.05 -1.89 -23.69
N SER A 103 -6.11 -1.81 -24.50
CA SER A 103 -7.45 -1.39 -24.04
C SER A 103 -7.96 -2.23 -22.87
N HIS A 104 -7.71 -3.54 -22.89
CA HIS A 104 -8.12 -4.48 -21.83
C HIS A 104 -7.45 -4.22 -20.46
N LEU A 105 -6.41 -3.39 -20.42
CA LEU A 105 -5.65 -3.11 -19.19
C LEU A 105 -6.19 -1.92 -18.40
N GLU A 106 -7.09 -1.10 -18.98
CA GLU A 106 -7.51 0.17 -18.38
C GLU A 106 -8.10 -0.01 -16.97
N THR A 107 -9.01 -0.96 -16.80
CA THR A 107 -9.59 -1.27 -15.48
C THR A 107 -8.51 -1.56 -14.45
N VAL A 108 -7.48 -2.32 -14.82
CA VAL A 108 -6.49 -2.85 -13.88
C VAL A 108 -5.49 -1.77 -13.47
N TYR A 109 -4.90 -1.04 -14.43
CA TYR A 109 -3.93 -0.01 -14.06
C TYR A 109 -4.57 1.20 -13.39
N LEU A 110 -5.82 1.56 -13.76
CA LEU A 110 -6.56 2.60 -13.05
C LEU A 110 -6.93 2.17 -11.63
N GLY A 111 -7.28 0.91 -11.42
CA GLY A 111 -7.53 0.35 -10.09
C GLY A 111 -6.31 0.45 -9.18
N ALA A 112 -5.12 0.07 -9.69
CA ALA A 112 -3.87 0.20 -8.96
C ALA A 112 -3.58 1.65 -8.57
N LEU A 113 -3.66 2.58 -9.52
CA LEU A 113 -3.45 4.02 -9.30
C LEU A 113 -4.45 4.61 -8.31
N SER A 114 -5.73 4.32 -8.47
CA SER A 114 -6.79 4.90 -7.65
C SER A 114 -6.67 4.53 -6.18
N ARG A 115 -6.49 3.23 -5.88
CA ARG A 115 -6.37 2.76 -4.51
C ARG A 115 -5.13 3.31 -3.84
N GLN A 116 -3.99 3.15 -4.45
CA GLN A 116 -2.72 3.54 -3.84
C GLN A 116 -2.60 5.05 -3.69
N THR A 117 -3.01 5.83 -4.68
CA THR A 117 -3.02 7.31 -4.58
C THR A 117 -3.94 7.78 -3.45
N LYS A 118 -5.12 7.16 -3.29
CA LYS A 118 -6.04 7.50 -2.18
C LYS A 118 -5.40 7.24 -0.82
N ILE A 119 -4.79 6.07 -0.64
CA ILE A 119 -4.15 5.71 0.64
C ILE A 119 -2.96 6.62 0.92
N ALA A 120 -2.06 6.81 -0.05
CA ALA A 120 -0.90 7.68 0.11
C ALA A 120 -1.29 9.12 0.46
N THR A 121 -2.33 9.65 -0.20
CA THR A 121 -2.85 11.01 0.06
C THR A 121 -3.42 11.13 1.47
N ASN A 122 -4.26 10.18 1.90
CA ASN A 122 -4.85 10.19 3.24
C ASN A 122 -3.77 10.07 4.33
N VAL A 123 -2.81 9.16 4.12
CA VAL A 123 -1.69 8.99 5.04
C VAL A 123 -0.85 10.25 5.13
N ARG A 124 -0.55 10.91 4.00
CA ARG A 124 0.20 12.17 3.98
C ARG A 124 -0.49 13.26 4.81
N GLN A 125 -1.81 13.35 4.75
CA GLN A 125 -2.58 14.30 5.55
C GLN A 125 -2.41 14.03 7.05
N VAL A 126 -2.50 12.74 7.46
CA VAL A 126 -2.31 12.33 8.86
C VAL A 126 -0.88 12.62 9.33
N VAL A 127 0.12 12.26 8.53
CA VAL A 127 1.54 12.51 8.85
C VAL A 127 1.82 14.00 8.99
N THR A 128 1.25 14.82 8.12
CA THR A 128 1.38 16.28 8.19
C THR A 128 0.74 16.83 9.48
N ALA A 129 -0.46 16.37 9.80
CA ALA A 129 -1.17 16.80 11.02
C ALA A 129 -0.47 16.34 12.31
N ALA A 130 0.27 15.24 12.26
CA ALA A 130 1.03 14.71 13.39
C ALA A 130 2.21 15.60 13.81
N ASN A 131 2.59 16.57 12.99
CA ASN A 131 3.62 17.57 13.30
C ASN A 131 4.92 16.95 13.85
N GLY A 132 5.50 16.01 13.11
CA GLY A 132 6.76 15.34 13.43
C GLY A 132 6.66 14.13 14.35
N LYS A 133 5.46 13.80 14.86
CA LYS A 133 5.26 12.55 15.60
C LYS A 133 5.22 11.35 14.65
N PRO A 134 5.84 10.21 15.01
CA PRO A 134 5.82 9.03 14.17
C PRO A 134 4.40 8.45 14.05
N ILE A 135 4.00 8.14 12.83
CA ILE A 135 2.70 7.51 12.54
C ILE A 135 2.93 6.04 12.20
N LEU A 136 2.18 5.16 12.85
CA LEU A 136 2.15 3.73 12.56
C LEU A 136 0.88 3.39 11.77
N PHE A 137 1.03 2.63 10.71
CA PHE A 137 -0.07 2.20 9.85
C PHE A 137 -0.58 0.81 10.25
N PHE A 138 -1.79 0.75 10.84
CA PHE A 138 -2.38 -0.45 11.43
C PHE A 138 -3.74 -0.84 10.82
N PRO A 139 -3.86 -1.03 9.49
CA PRO A 139 -5.17 -1.29 8.85
C PRO A 139 -5.57 -2.77 8.87
N SER A 140 -4.65 -3.68 9.18
CA SER A 140 -4.73 -5.10 8.79
C SER A 140 -5.95 -5.87 9.30
N ARG A 141 -6.58 -5.43 10.39
CA ARG A 141 -7.82 -6.05 10.91
C ARG A 141 -9.08 -5.48 10.27
N PHE A 142 -8.96 -4.44 9.47
CA PHE A 142 -10.08 -3.74 8.83
C PHE A 142 -10.11 -3.97 7.32
N ASP A 143 -9.02 -4.48 6.73
CA ASP A 143 -8.88 -4.72 5.31
C ASP A 143 -8.57 -6.20 5.00
N HIS A 144 -8.94 -6.65 3.80
CA HIS A 144 -8.65 -8.00 3.34
C HIS A 144 -7.13 -8.19 3.16
N HIS A 145 -6.62 -9.38 3.54
CA HIS A 145 -5.18 -9.68 3.49
C HIS A 145 -4.54 -9.47 2.12
N SER A 146 -5.29 -9.64 1.02
CA SER A 146 -4.77 -9.49 -0.35
C SER A 146 -4.31 -8.07 -0.69
N VAL A 147 -4.79 -7.04 0.02
CA VAL A 147 -4.43 -5.64 -0.23
C VAL A 147 -3.31 -5.13 0.68
N GLN A 148 -2.90 -5.89 1.70
CA GLN A 148 -1.94 -5.42 2.70
C GLN A 148 -0.60 -4.98 2.08
N LEU A 149 -0.10 -5.71 1.09
CA LEU A 149 1.18 -5.41 0.47
C LEU A 149 1.18 -4.05 -0.25
N ILE A 150 0.17 -3.82 -1.08
CA ILE A 150 0.04 -2.57 -1.86
C ILE A 150 -0.30 -1.38 -0.95
N ASP A 151 -1.16 -1.59 0.04
CA ASP A 151 -1.53 -0.55 1.00
C ASP A 151 -0.35 -0.14 1.89
N GLY A 152 0.49 -1.10 2.27
CA GLY A 152 1.71 -0.83 3.01
C GLY A 152 2.72 0.02 2.23
N TYR A 153 2.89 -0.26 0.93
CA TYR A 153 3.71 0.57 0.05
C TYR A 153 3.13 1.98 -0.10
N ALA A 154 1.83 2.09 -0.32
CA ALA A 154 1.16 3.39 -0.42
C ALA A 154 1.29 4.21 0.88
N ALA A 155 1.19 3.56 2.03
CA ALA A 155 1.40 4.20 3.33
C ALA A 155 2.85 4.70 3.50
N TYR A 156 3.84 3.91 3.05
CA TYR A 156 5.25 4.33 3.01
C TYR A 156 5.44 5.60 2.17
N ILE A 157 4.88 5.64 0.96
CA ILE A 157 4.91 6.85 0.11
C ILE A 157 4.22 8.03 0.82
N GLY A 158 3.17 7.77 1.59
CA GLY A 158 2.51 8.75 2.45
C GLY A 158 3.38 9.28 3.59
N GLY A 159 4.40 8.52 4.02
CA GLY A 159 5.37 8.94 5.02
C GLY A 159 5.19 8.32 6.41
N VAL A 160 4.62 7.12 6.54
CA VAL A 160 4.52 6.43 7.83
C VAL A 160 5.90 6.01 8.34
N TYR A 161 6.01 5.95 9.66
CA TYR A 161 7.21 5.47 10.33
C TYR A 161 7.31 3.94 10.35
N GLY A 162 6.18 3.25 10.48
CA GLY A 162 6.14 1.80 10.60
C GLY A 162 4.75 1.22 10.30
N VAL A 163 4.68 -0.09 10.30
CA VAL A 163 3.50 -0.89 9.93
C VAL A 163 3.25 -2.00 10.93
N SER A 164 2.05 -2.62 10.91
CA SER A 164 1.67 -3.66 11.86
C SER A 164 1.93 -5.09 11.39
N THR A 165 2.10 -5.32 10.09
CA THR A 165 2.34 -6.67 9.55
C THR A 165 3.56 -6.73 8.65
N PRO A 166 4.24 -7.89 8.56
CA PRO A 166 5.32 -8.07 7.60
C PRO A 166 4.88 -7.80 6.15
N ALA A 167 3.64 -8.13 5.80
CA ALA A 167 3.09 -7.89 4.46
C ALA A 167 3.04 -6.40 4.12
N ASN A 168 2.68 -5.53 5.07
CA ASN A 168 2.70 -4.08 4.86
C ASN A 168 4.13 -3.51 4.71
N GLY A 169 5.13 -4.15 5.29
CA GLY A 169 6.51 -3.66 5.33
C GLY A 169 7.41 -4.17 4.20
N ILE A 170 7.08 -5.31 3.59
CA ILE A 170 7.99 -6.07 2.74
C ILE A 170 8.49 -5.30 1.51
N SER A 171 7.65 -4.44 0.92
CA SER A 171 7.97 -3.68 -0.30
C SER A 171 9.03 -2.58 -0.09
N TRP A 172 9.24 -2.15 1.16
CA TRP A 172 10.14 -1.06 1.50
C TRP A 172 11.07 -1.37 2.68
N GLY A 173 11.13 -2.66 3.07
CA GLY A 173 12.10 -3.14 4.04
C GLY A 173 11.78 -2.79 5.50
N ALA A 174 10.53 -2.39 5.80
CA ALA A 174 10.15 -2.12 7.18
C ALA A 174 9.88 -3.40 7.96
N GLN A 175 10.30 -3.38 9.22
CA GLN A 175 9.89 -4.38 10.18
C GLN A 175 8.50 -4.04 10.71
N ALA A 176 7.68 -5.08 10.94
CA ALA A 176 6.39 -4.91 11.60
C ALA A 176 6.60 -4.51 13.07
N LEU A 177 5.88 -3.47 13.47
CA LEU A 177 5.85 -3.00 14.85
C LEU A 177 4.55 -3.45 15.51
N GLY A 178 4.59 -3.62 16.82
CA GLY A 178 3.41 -4.02 17.57
C GLY A 178 3.63 -3.95 19.07
N THR A 179 2.55 -4.22 19.78
CA THR A 179 2.47 -4.35 21.23
C THR A 179 1.99 -5.77 21.56
N ILE A 180 1.74 -6.07 22.82
CA ILE A 180 1.00 -7.28 23.23
C ILE A 180 -0.50 -7.09 22.95
N PRO A 181 -1.23 -8.12 22.50
CA PRO A 181 -2.66 -8.02 22.29
C PRO A 181 -3.45 -8.28 23.59
N HIS A 182 -4.69 -7.79 23.66
CA HIS A 182 -5.63 -8.14 24.72
C HIS A 182 -5.74 -9.65 24.97
N ALA A 183 -5.64 -10.46 23.92
CA ALA A 183 -5.68 -11.92 24.05
C ALA A 183 -4.54 -12.49 24.92
N LEU A 184 -3.34 -11.88 24.87
CA LEU A 184 -2.26 -12.29 25.76
C LEU A 184 -2.57 -11.92 27.21
N ILE A 185 -3.07 -10.70 27.44
CA ILE A 185 -3.46 -10.26 28.80
C ILE A 185 -4.56 -11.17 29.35
N ALA A 186 -5.56 -11.52 28.54
CA ALA A 186 -6.61 -12.46 28.92
C ALA A 186 -6.04 -13.84 29.27
N ALA A 187 -5.04 -14.33 28.53
CA ALA A 187 -4.36 -15.60 28.83
C ALA A 187 -3.58 -15.57 30.17
N TYR A 188 -3.23 -14.38 30.62
CA TYR A 188 -2.67 -14.14 31.96
C TYR A 188 -3.73 -13.69 32.98
N TYR A 189 -5.00 -14.05 32.74
CA TYR A 189 -6.13 -13.81 33.63
C TYR A 189 -6.39 -12.30 33.93
N GLY A 190 -6.05 -11.44 32.96
CA GLY A 190 -6.23 -9.97 33.10
C GLY A 190 -5.00 -9.25 33.68
N ASP A 191 -3.95 -9.97 34.06
CA ASP A 191 -2.75 -9.36 34.65
C ASP A 191 -1.84 -8.78 33.53
N THR A 192 -2.03 -7.50 33.22
CA THR A 192 -1.26 -6.77 32.21
C THR A 192 0.23 -6.71 32.55
N VAL A 193 0.57 -6.50 33.81
CA VAL A 193 1.97 -6.41 34.26
C VAL A 193 2.68 -7.74 34.00
N ARG A 194 2.07 -8.85 34.42
CA ARG A 194 2.63 -10.18 34.21
C ARG A 194 2.74 -10.53 32.72
N ALA A 195 1.75 -10.19 31.89
CA ALA A 195 1.80 -10.40 30.45
C ALA A 195 2.96 -9.59 29.80
N THR A 196 3.16 -8.34 30.23
CA THR A 196 4.24 -7.48 29.73
C THR A 196 5.62 -7.95 30.20
N LYS A 197 5.74 -8.47 31.43
CA LYS A 197 6.98 -9.14 31.87
C LYS A 197 7.32 -10.35 31.03
N ALA A 198 6.36 -11.19 30.71
CA ALA A 198 6.57 -12.34 29.84
C ALA A 198 7.01 -11.90 28.42
N PHE A 199 6.45 -10.82 27.90
CA PHE A 199 6.91 -10.20 26.66
C PHE A 199 8.38 -9.80 26.76
N ASP A 200 8.79 -9.08 27.83
CA ASP A 200 10.18 -8.67 28.04
C ASP A 200 11.15 -9.86 28.14
N GLN A 201 10.73 -10.92 28.80
CA GLN A 201 11.55 -12.10 29.05
C GLN A 201 11.77 -13.00 27.82
N HIS A 202 10.75 -13.09 26.95
CA HIS A 202 10.73 -14.13 25.90
C HIS A 202 10.87 -13.58 24.47
N ILE A 203 10.71 -12.27 24.27
CA ILE A 203 10.84 -11.66 22.95
C ILE A 203 12.19 -11.00 22.79
N ASP A 204 12.73 -11.08 21.55
CA ASP A 204 14.04 -10.53 21.21
C ASP A 204 14.23 -9.11 21.79
N PRO A 205 15.36 -8.82 22.45
CA PRO A 205 15.63 -7.51 23.06
C PRO A 205 15.62 -6.33 22.09
N THR A 206 15.79 -6.58 20.78
CA THR A 206 15.72 -5.53 19.75
C THR A 206 14.31 -5.05 19.47
N VAL A 207 13.28 -5.79 19.91
CA VAL A 207 11.89 -5.40 19.78
C VAL A 207 11.54 -4.41 20.88
N ASN A 208 11.03 -3.24 20.53
CA ASN A 208 10.62 -2.22 21.48
C ASN A 208 9.51 -2.74 22.43
N ARG A 209 9.67 -2.50 23.74
CA ARG A 209 8.68 -2.89 24.75
C ARG A 209 7.55 -1.89 24.76
N VAL A 210 6.47 -2.23 24.10
CA VAL A 210 5.24 -1.44 24.05
C VAL A 210 4.15 -2.18 24.83
N ALA A 211 3.61 -1.57 25.85
CA ALA A 211 2.54 -2.15 26.68
C ALA A 211 1.15 -1.75 26.18
N LEU A 212 0.17 -2.63 26.39
CA LEU A 212 -1.23 -2.36 26.16
C LEU A 212 -1.89 -2.15 27.54
N VAL A 213 -2.45 -0.97 27.78
CA VAL A 213 -2.84 -0.55 29.12
C VAL A 213 -4.33 -0.29 29.33
N ASP A 214 -5.14 -0.62 28.32
CA ASP A 214 -6.59 -0.35 28.32
C ASP A 214 -7.47 -1.58 28.64
N PHE A 215 -6.86 -2.70 29.07
CA PHE A 215 -7.60 -3.95 29.28
C PHE A 215 -8.68 -3.81 30.38
N ASP A 216 -8.35 -3.16 31.49
CA ASP A 216 -9.25 -2.95 32.64
C ASP A 216 -9.95 -1.57 32.60
N ASN A 217 -9.82 -0.80 31.54
CA ASN A 217 -10.29 0.59 31.42
C ASN A 217 -9.69 1.57 32.44
N ASP A 218 -8.70 1.18 33.21
CA ASP A 218 -7.91 2.07 34.08
C ASP A 218 -6.49 2.22 33.51
N CYS A 219 -6.39 2.98 32.40
CA CYS A 219 -5.13 3.20 31.70
C CYS A 219 -4.06 3.87 32.59
N VAL A 220 -4.47 4.71 33.53
CA VAL A 220 -3.53 5.43 34.40
C VAL A 220 -2.87 4.49 35.39
N ALA A 221 -3.65 3.73 36.17
CA ALA A 221 -3.13 2.78 37.14
C ALA A 221 -2.29 1.69 36.42
N THR A 222 -2.78 1.15 35.30
CA THR A 222 -2.08 0.11 34.52
C THR A 222 -0.76 0.64 33.96
N SER A 223 -0.73 1.86 33.38
CA SER A 223 0.51 2.47 32.88
C SER A 223 1.55 2.65 33.99
N LEU A 224 1.14 3.14 35.17
CA LEU A 224 2.04 3.31 36.31
C LEU A 224 2.59 1.97 36.80
N ALA A 225 1.77 0.93 36.88
CA ALA A 225 2.19 -0.40 37.29
C ALA A 225 3.18 -1.02 36.33
N VAL A 226 2.93 -0.92 35.01
CA VAL A 226 3.85 -1.41 33.96
C VAL A 226 5.15 -0.62 33.97
N ALA A 227 5.11 0.73 34.05
CA ALA A 227 6.29 1.57 34.09
C ALA A 227 7.15 1.29 35.33
N HIS A 228 6.53 1.07 36.51
CA HIS A 228 7.27 0.68 37.71
C HIS A 228 7.99 -0.67 37.55
N GLU A 229 7.36 -1.63 36.85
CA GLU A 229 7.91 -2.97 36.69
C GLU A 229 9.02 -3.05 35.63
N LEU A 230 8.82 -2.38 34.48
CA LEU A 230 9.78 -2.45 33.36
C LEU A 230 10.86 -1.39 33.44
N GLY A 231 10.62 -0.25 34.09
CA GLY A 231 11.57 0.87 34.17
C GLY A 231 12.04 1.33 32.79
N ASP A 232 13.35 1.50 32.66
CA ASP A 232 14.00 2.01 31.43
C ASP A 232 13.85 1.10 30.19
N LYS A 233 13.34 -0.12 30.35
CA LYS A 233 13.08 -1.02 29.23
C LYS A 233 11.78 -0.69 28.49
N LEU A 234 10.86 0.01 29.14
CA LEU A 234 9.59 0.39 28.55
C LEU A 234 9.82 1.49 27.52
N TRP A 235 9.41 1.24 26.27
CA TRP A 235 9.53 2.23 25.19
C TRP A 235 8.23 3.07 25.10
N ALA A 236 7.04 2.46 25.22
CA ALA A 236 5.73 3.13 25.22
C ALA A 236 4.64 2.25 25.87
#